data_20519825f0f22ad0a1cec18efb63569c
#
_entry.id   20519825f0f22ad0a1cec18efb63569c
#
_cell.length_a   1.000
_cell.length_b   1.000
_cell.length_c   1.000
_cell.angle_alpha   90.00
_cell.angle_beta   90.00
_cell.angle_gamma   90.00
#
_symmetry.space_group_name_H-M   'P 1'
#
loop_
_entity.id
_entity.type
_entity.pdbx_description
1 polymer ?
#
loop_
_entity_poly.entity_id
_entity_poly.type
_entity_poly.pdbx_seq_one_letter_code
_entity_poly.pdbx_strand_id
1 'polypeptide(L)'
;MYKRLGPTCAVNPRAMRESEYTLEKAVEPKKVMVIGGGVAGMEAARMAAKFGHPVELYEKSDVLGGELLAAGNRPLKTEVAELNDWYQLELKELRIPIHLNTTVTADMVKAAKPDVAILALGASSVMPRSIPGIDHAKSVSAIDALSGKKPVGDTVVVVGGGEIGCETAMHFVLQGKKVALVEALPDIMSVEFVPNQHKNMLKDMLEHHKIPIYTSHRLMEINDEGALIAPAEEEAFTLKADTVVVSVGMRANPSFASELVGTEIEVYEIGAGRRVGNIYNAVHDAYEIIYNL
;
A
#
# COMPACT_ATOMS: atom_id res chain seq x y z
N MET A 1 -7.38 24.79 14.10
CA MET A 1 -6.22 25.66 13.74
C MET A 1 -5.57 25.05 12.49
N TYR A 2 -5.86 25.57 11.31
CA TYR A 2 -5.19 25.12 10.07
C TYR A 2 -3.72 25.55 10.20
N LYS A 3 -2.81 24.56 10.35
CA LYS A 3 -1.39 24.84 10.15
C LYS A 3 -1.26 25.37 8.73
N ARG A 4 -0.73 26.58 8.57
CA ARG A 4 -0.38 27.18 7.27
C ARG A 4 0.84 26.44 6.70
N LEU A 5 0.62 25.18 6.34
CA LEU A 5 1.54 24.50 5.43
C LEU A 5 1.12 24.95 4.03
N GLY A 6 2.06 25.39 3.22
CA GLY A 6 1.80 25.67 1.82
C GLY A 6 1.15 24.48 1.12
N PRO A 7 0.53 24.67 -0.05
CA PRO A 7 -0.05 23.57 -0.80
C PRO A 7 1.03 22.54 -1.12
N THR A 8 0.69 21.26 -0.98
CA THR A 8 1.57 20.12 -1.28
C THR A 8 0.87 19.19 -2.26
N CYS A 9 1.65 18.46 -3.06
CA CYS A 9 1.14 17.45 -3.98
C CYS A 9 1.58 16.07 -3.53
N ALA A 10 0.68 15.09 -3.59
CA ALA A 10 0.98 13.72 -3.15
C ALA A 10 2.03 13.03 -4.04
N VAL A 11 2.12 13.41 -5.30
CA VAL A 11 3.00 12.79 -6.31
C VAL A 11 4.09 13.72 -6.83
N ASN A 12 4.16 14.95 -6.31
CA ASN A 12 5.21 15.90 -6.69
C ASN A 12 5.71 16.67 -5.46
N PRO A 13 6.79 16.21 -4.80
CA PRO A 13 7.38 16.88 -3.63
C PRO A 13 7.87 18.30 -3.92
N ARG A 14 8.15 18.62 -5.18
CA ARG A 14 8.61 19.96 -5.62
C ARG A 14 7.47 20.98 -5.77
N ALA A 15 6.21 20.53 -5.79
CA ALA A 15 5.08 21.41 -6.01
C ALA A 15 5.08 22.59 -5.03
N MET A 16 5.12 23.83 -5.57
CA MET A 16 5.26 25.11 -4.85
C MET A 16 6.58 25.29 -4.07
N ARG A 17 7.58 24.43 -4.37
CA ARG A 17 8.92 24.46 -3.76
C ARG A 17 10.03 24.31 -4.81
N GLU A 18 9.75 24.66 -6.06
CA GLU A 18 10.66 24.47 -7.20
C GLU A 18 11.96 25.27 -7.05
N SER A 19 11.92 26.38 -6.32
CA SER A 19 13.10 27.19 -6.00
C SER A 19 13.99 26.61 -4.91
N GLU A 20 13.42 25.75 -4.04
CA GLU A 20 14.14 25.06 -2.97
C GLU A 20 14.68 23.71 -3.47
N TYR A 21 13.86 22.99 -4.21
CA TYR A 21 14.19 21.68 -4.75
C TYR A 21 14.58 21.79 -6.24
N THR A 22 15.84 22.10 -6.49
CA THR A 22 16.39 22.11 -7.85
C THR A 22 16.61 20.70 -8.39
N LEU A 23 16.67 20.52 -9.71
CA LEU A 23 17.00 19.24 -10.37
C LEU A 23 18.44 19.27 -10.92
N GLU A 24 19.37 19.69 -10.10
CA GLU A 24 20.79 19.70 -10.45
C GLU A 24 21.38 18.29 -10.34
N LYS A 25 22.34 17.99 -11.21
CA LYS A 25 23.03 16.69 -11.13
C LYS A 25 23.93 16.65 -9.91
N ALA A 26 24.02 15.47 -9.28
CA ALA A 26 24.95 15.23 -8.19
C ALA A 26 26.39 15.52 -8.64
N VAL A 27 27.15 16.18 -7.79
CA VAL A 27 28.58 16.48 -8.03
C VAL A 27 29.38 15.18 -7.97
N GLU A 28 29.02 14.30 -7.02
CA GLU A 28 29.61 12.97 -6.83
C GLU A 28 28.54 11.92 -6.98
N PRO A 29 28.34 11.34 -8.17
CA PRO A 29 27.36 10.29 -8.41
C PRO A 29 27.64 9.05 -7.59
N LYS A 30 26.63 8.57 -6.83
CA LYS A 30 26.68 7.33 -6.05
C LYS A 30 25.98 6.20 -6.81
N LYS A 31 26.48 4.97 -6.72
CA LYS A 31 25.81 3.77 -7.22
C LYS A 31 24.68 3.39 -6.28
N VAL A 32 23.44 3.51 -6.76
CA VAL A 32 22.22 3.28 -5.97
C VAL A 32 21.60 1.93 -6.34
N MET A 33 21.34 1.10 -5.33
CA MET A 33 20.57 -0.13 -5.47
C MET A 33 19.23 0.03 -4.78
N VAL A 34 18.13 -0.01 -5.54
CA VAL A 34 16.77 0.12 -5.02
C VAL A 34 16.12 -1.25 -4.93
N ILE A 35 15.60 -1.62 -3.76
CA ILE A 35 14.99 -2.91 -3.48
C ILE A 35 13.50 -2.72 -3.18
N GLY A 36 12.66 -3.16 -4.11
CA GLY A 36 11.20 -3.05 -4.09
C GLY A 36 10.67 -2.11 -5.16
N GLY A 37 9.81 -2.62 -6.04
CA GLY A 37 9.23 -1.93 -7.21
C GLY A 37 7.84 -1.32 -6.95
N GLY A 38 7.50 -1.00 -5.69
CA GLY A 38 6.34 -0.19 -5.35
C GLY A 38 6.56 1.29 -5.60
N VAL A 39 5.57 2.15 -5.28
CA VAL A 39 5.63 3.60 -5.54
C VAL A 39 6.87 4.26 -4.95
N ALA A 40 7.26 3.92 -3.72
CA ALA A 40 8.46 4.48 -3.08
C ALA A 40 9.74 4.12 -3.83
N GLY A 41 9.90 2.84 -4.21
CA GLY A 41 11.08 2.39 -4.94
C GLY A 41 11.13 2.93 -6.37
N MET A 42 10.01 2.98 -7.08
CA MET A 42 9.96 3.58 -8.42
C MET A 42 10.30 5.07 -8.39
N GLU A 43 9.81 5.82 -7.39
CA GLU A 43 10.17 7.23 -7.21
C GLU A 43 11.65 7.39 -6.87
N ALA A 44 12.19 6.57 -5.95
CA ALA A 44 13.60 6.60 -5.60
C ALA A 44 14.50 6.33 -6.82
N ALA A 45 14.19 5.29 -7.60
CA ALA A 45 14.95 4.96 -8.80
C ALA A 45 14.88 6.07 -9.86
N ARG A 46 13.66 6.62 -10.10
CA ARG A 46 13.43 7.72 -11.02
C ARG A 46 14.23 8.97 -10.64
N MET A 47 14.18 9.36 -9.37
CA MET A 47 14.89 10.55 -8.90
C MET A 47 16.40 10.34 -8.87
N ALA A 48 16.89 9.17 -8.46
CA ALA A 48 18.31 8.86 -8.52
C ALA A 48 18.86 9.02 -9.95
N ALA A 49 18.17 8.49 -10.95
CA ALA A 49 18.57 8.67 -12.36
C ALA A 49 18.49 10.13 -12.80
N LYS A 50 17.46 10.89 -12.38
CA LYS A 50 17.31 12.32 -12.70
C LYS A 50 18.42 13.15 -12.08
N PHE A 51 18.89 12.83 -10.89
CA PHE A 51 20.07 13.47 -10.27
C PHE A 51 21.41 12.94 -10.77
N GLY A 52 21.42 11.93 -11.67
CA GLY A 52 22.63 11.44 -12.33
C GLY A 52 23.34 10.31 -11.59
N HIS A 53 22.71 9.72 -10.57
CA HIS A 53 23.22 8.53 -9.93
C HIS A 53 23.02 7.29 -10.82
N PRO A 54 24.01 6.43 -11.01
CA PRO A 54 23.79 5.10 -11.56
C PRO A 54 22.86 4.30 -10.63
N VAL A 55 21.75 3.81 -11.15
CA VAL A 55 20.71 3.15 -10.33
C VAL A 55 20.20 1.89 -10.99
N GLU A 56 19.94 0.87 -10.18
CA GLU A 56 19.26 -0.38 -10.57
C GLU A 56 18.09 -0.64 -9.62
N LEU A 57 16.96 -1.12 -10.16
CA LEU A 57 15.75 -1.43 -9.42
C LEU A 57 15.48 -2.94 -9.41
N TYR A 58 15.26 -3.50 -8.24
CA TYR A 58 14.99 -4.91 -8.02
C TYR A 58 13.58 -5.11 -7.45
N GLU A 59 12.83 -6.02 -8.04
CA GLU A 59 11.46 -6.36 -7.59
C GLU A 59 11.27 -7.88 -7.54
N LYS A 60 10.71 -8.38 -6.44
CA LYS A 60 10.47 -9.82 -6.22
C LYS A 60 9.37 -10.41 -7.11
N SER A 61 8.40 -9.58 -7.51
CA SER A 61 7.31 -9.99 -8.41
C SER A 61 7.70 -9.85 -9.89
N ASP A 62 6.85 -10.36 -10.75
CA ASP A 62 6.98 -10.27 -12.22
C ASP A 62 6.53 -8.92 -12.78
N VAL A 63 5.98 -8.03 -11.93
CA VAL A 63 5.47 -6.70 -12.32
C VAL A 63 5.83 -5.63 -11.29
N LEU A 64 5.98 -4.39 -11.76
CA LEU A 64 6.12 -3.22 -10.91
C LEU A 64 4.75 -2.70 -10.45
N GLY A 65 4.75 -1.94 -9.37
CA GLY A 65 3.58 -1.23 -8.84
C GLY A 65 3.27 -1.53 -7.38
N GLY A 66 3.62 -2.73 -6.89
CA GLY A 66 3.34 -3.11 -5.49
C GLY A 66 1.87 -2.92 -5.14
N GLU A 67 1.57 -2.15 -4.09
CA GLU A 67 0.19 -1.89 -3.66
C GLU A 67 -0.59 -0.96 -4.59
N LEU A 68 0.05 -0.22 -5.51
CA LEU A 68 -0.67 0.56 -6.52
C LEU A 68 -1.53 -0.35 -7.42
N LEU A 69 -1.13 -1.62 -7.62
CA LEU A 69 -1.90 -2.59 -8.40
C LEU A 69 -3.27 -2.89 -7.78
N ALA A 70 -3.33 -3.00 -6.45
CA ALA A 70 -4.58 -3.18 -5.74
C ALA A 70 -5.34 -1.86 -5.56
N ALA A 71 -4.63 -0.76 -5.23
CA ALA A 71 -5.22 0.55 -5.01
C ALA A 71 -5.79 1.18 -6.28
N GLY A 72 -5.15 0.97 -7.46
CA GLY A 72 -5.59 1.46 -8.77
C GLY A 72 -6.74 0.68 -9.38
N ASN A 73 -7.49 -0.05 -8.59
CA ASN A 73 -8.56 -0.92 -9.10
C ASN A 73 -9.71 -0.08 -9.66
N ARG A 74 -9.99 -0.28 -10.96
CA ARG A 74 -11.03 0.44 -11.70
C ARG A 74 -12.43 -0.09 -11.31
N PRO A 75 -13.47 0.75 -11.30
CA PRO A 75 -13.53 2.12 -11.81
C PRO A 75 -13.23 3.21 -10.75
N LEU A 76 -12.98 2.86 -9.48
CA LEU A 76 -12.99 3.80 -8.37
C LEU A 76 -11.75 4.73 -8.33
N LYS A 77 -10.59 4.23 -8.73
CA LYS A 77 -9.29 4.93 -8.60
C LYS A 77 -8.46 4.81 -9.89
N THR A 78 -9.01 5.27 -10.99
CA THR A 78 -8.34 5.24 -12.31
C THR A 78 -7.01 5.99 -12.27
N GLU A 79 -6.95 7.13 -11.58
CA GLU A 79 -5.77 7.98 -11.46
C GLU A 79 -4.59 7.27 -10.75
N VAL A 80 -4.88 6.34 -9.83
CA VAL A 80 -3.82 5.54 -9.18
C VAL A 80 -3.26 4.50 -10.15
N ALA A 81 -4.09 3.91 -11.00
CA ALA A 81 -3.61 3.02 -12.06
C ALA A 81 -2.75 3.78 -13.08
N GLU A 82 -3.22 4.97 -13.52
CA GLU A 82 -2.48 5.85 -14.43
C GLU A 82 -1.14 6.32 -13.83
N LEU A 83 -1.08 6.55 -12.52
CA LEU A 83 0.17 6.85 -11.83
C LEU A 83 1.17 5.69 -11.94
N ASN A 84 0.71 4.45 -11.79
CA ASN A 84 1.57 3.27 -11.96
C ASN A 84 2.09 3.15 -13.40
N ASP A 85 1.23 3.36 -14.39
CA ASP A 85 1.59 3.32 -15.80
C ASP A 85 2.62 4.42 -16.13
N TRP A 86 2.42 5.61 -15.57
CA TRP A 86 3.35 6.74 -15.71
C TRP A 86 4.73 6.43 -15.11
N TYR A 87 4.81 5.84 -13.91
CA TYR A 87 6.09 5.45 -13.33
C TYR A 87 6.84 4.45 -14.22
N GLN A 88 6.16 3.44 -14.74
CA GLN A 88 6.77 2.45 -15.62
C GLN A 88 7.32 3.09 -16.90
N LEU A 89 6.59 4.07 -17.46
CA LEU A 89 7.05 4.83 -18.64
C LEU A 89 8.29 5.67 -18.29
N GLU A 90 8.28 6.43 -17.19
CA GLU A 90 9.42 7.24 -16.74
C GLU A 90 10.68 6.39 -16.53
N LEU A 91 10.55 5.25 -15.84
CA LEU A 91 11.68 4.33 -15.61
C LEU A 91 12.27 3.81 -16.94
N LYS A 92 11.41 3.49 -17.90
CA LYS A 92 11.81 3.04 -19.25
C LYS A 92 12.52 4.15 -20.03
N GLU A 93 11.99 5.38 -20.03
CA GLU A 93 12.60 6.52 -20.70
C GLU A 93 13.96 6.89 -20.10
N LEU A 94 14.09 6.77 -18.78
CA LEU A 94 15.35 6.96 -18.07
C LEU A 94 16.32 5.76 -18.23
N ARG A 95 15.88 4.68 -18.90
CA ARG A 95 16.67 3.46 -19.16
C ARG A 95 17.22 2.83 -17.89
N ILE A 96 16.44 2.84 -16.81
CA ILE A 96 16.84 2.23 -15.56
C ILE A 96 16.81 0.70 -15.70
N PRO A 97 17.88 -0.02 -15.38
CA PRO A 97 17.86 -1.48 -15.32
C PRO A 97 16.88 -1.96 -14.25
N ILE A 98 15.96 -2.84 -14.66
CA ILE A 98 14.91 -3.39 -13.78
C ILE A 98 15.05 -4.90 -13.74
N HIS A 99 15.19 -5.45 -12.53
CA HIS A 99 15.35 -6.87 -12.27
C HIS A 99 14.09 -7.41 -11.58
N LEU A 100 13.14 -7.90 -12.38
CA LEU A 100 11.92 -8.55 -11.89
C LEU A 100 12.20 -9.98 -11.41
N ASN A 101 11.24 -10.59 -10.69
CA ASN A 101 11.37 -11.94 -10.13
C ASN A 101 12.63 -12.13 -9.27
N THR A 102 13.12 -11.06 -8.65
CA THR A 102 14.38 -11.05 -7.91
C THR A 102 14.14 -10.64 -6.46
N THR A 103 14.13 -11.63 -5.56
CA THR A 103 14.11 -11.38 -4.12
C THR A 103 15.53 -11.10 -3.66
N VAL A 104 15.81 -9.82 -3.33
CA VAL A 104 17.14 -9.40 -2.87
C VAL A 104 17.33 -9.76 -1.40
N THR A 105 18.52 -10.27 -1.08
CA THR A 105 18.98 -10.55 0.28
C THR A 105 20.13 -9.61 0.67
N ALA A 106 20.45 -9.54 1.96
CA ALA A 106 21.59 -8.77 2.46
C ALA A 106 22.92 -9.23 1.79
N ASP A 107 23.09 -10.51 1.55
CA ASP A 107 24.30 -11.04 0.90
C ASP A 107 24.42 -10.57 -0.56
N MET A 108 23.31 -10.48 -1.29
CA MET A 108 23.30 -9.91 -2.65
C MET A 108 23.72 -8.44 -2.64
N VAL A 109 23.23 -7.64 -1.67
CA VAL A 109 23.62 -6.23 -1.51
C VAL A 109 25.11 -6.12 -1.20
N LYS A 110 25.63 -6.93 -0.25
CA LYS A 110 27.05 -6.97 0.08
C LYS A 110 27.94 -7.35 -1.12
N ALA A 111 27.47 -8.30 -1.94
CA ALA A 111 28.20 -8.74 -3.14
C ALA A 111 28.19 -7.66 -4.25
N ALA A 112 27.07 -6.95 -4.44
CA ALA A 112 26.91 -5.90 -5.44
C ALA A 112 27.68 -4.61 -5.08
N LYS A 113 27.97 -4.39 -3.80
CA LYS A 113 28.71 -3.24 -3.25
C LYS A 113 28.21 -1.92 -3.83
N PRO A 114 26.92 -1.57 -3.69
CA PRO A 114 26.45 -0.23 -4.04
C PRO A 114 27.01 0.77 -3.00
N ASP A 115 27.07 2.05 -3.35
CA ASP A 115 27.33 3.12 -2.37
C ASP A 115 26.12 3.29 -1.47
N VAL A 116 24.91 3.15 -2.04
CA VAL A 116 23.63 3.35 -1.36
C VAL A 116 22.67 2.20 -1.65
N ALA A 117 22.05 1.63 -0.62
CA ALA A 117 20.95 0.67 -0.71
C ALA A 117 19.64 1.30 -0.18
N ILE A 118 18.62 1.37 -1.04
CA ILE A 118 17.30 1.88 -0.69
C ILE A 118 16.35 0.69 -0.51
N LEU A 119 15.90 0.46 0.72
CA LEU A 119 14.98 -0.61 1.07
C LEU A 119 13.54 -0.09 1.03
N ALA A 120 12.84 -0.33 -0.07
CA ALA A 120 11.43 0.03 -0.29
C ALA A 120 10.53 -1.21 -0.18
N LEU A 121 10.67 -1.98 0.91
CA LEU A 121 10.13 -3.34 1.05
C LEU A 121 8.61 -3.41 1.20
N GLY A 122 7.93 -2.25 1.39
CA GLY A 122 6.48 -2.16 1.45
C GLY A 122 5.88 -2.76 2.71
N ALA A 123 4.58 -3.05 2.67
CA ALA A 123 3.80 -3.62 3.76
C ALA A 123 2.97 -4.81 3.27
N SER A 124 2.41 -5.56 4.21
CA SER A 124 1.49 -6.67 3.93
C SER A 124 0.24 -6.55 4.79
N SER A 125 -0.89 -7.09 4.30
CA SER A 125 -2.14 -7.14 5.05
C SER A 125 -1.98 -7.92 6.35
N VAL A 126 -2.56 -7.41 7.42
CA VAL A 126 -2.63 -8.13 8.69
C VAL A 126 -3.72 -9.19 8.59
N MET A 127 -3.33 -10.47 8.78
CA MET A 127 -4.22 -11.61 8.89
C MET A 127 -4.09 -12.17 10.32
N PRO A 128 -5.00 -11.80 11.27
CA PRO A 128 -4.83 -12.10 12.68
C PRO A 128 -5.00 -13.60 12.97
N ARG A 129 -3.90 -14.28 13.29
CA ARG A 129 -3.91 -15.74 13.58
C ARG A 129 -4.73 -16.14 14.81
N SER A 130 -5.13 -15.16 15.61
CA SER A 130 -6.01 -15.37 16.78
C SER A 130 -7.48 -15.59 16.39
N ILE A 131 -7.86 -15.30 15.14
CA ILE A 131 -9.22 -15.50 14.63
C ILE A 131 -9.31 -16.91 14.04
N PRO A 132 -10.15 -17.81 14.59
CA PRO A 132 -10.40 -19.13 14.01
C PRO A 132 -10.83 -19.02 12.55
N GLY A 133 -10.26 -19.87 11.69
CA GLY A 133 -10.59 -19.88 10.26
C GLY A 133 -10.03 -18.70 9.45
N ILE A 134 -9.06 -17.93 9.98
CA ILE A 134 -8.42 -16.83 9.22
C ILE A 134 -7.72 -17.32 7.95
N ASP A 135 -7.31 -18.57 7.90
CA ASP A 135 -6.72 -19.29 6.76
C ASP A 135 -7.73 -20.17 6.00
N HIS A 136 -9.02 -20.08 6.32
CA HIS A 136 -10.09 -20.80 5.63
C HIS A 136 -10.13 -20.47 4.14
N ALA A 137 -10.61 -21.37 3.29
CA ALA A 137 -10.71 -21.20 1.85
C ALA A 137 -11.49 -19.95 1.42
N LYS A 138 -12.50 -19.56 2.21
CA LYS A 138 -13.28 -18.32 2.01
C LYS A 138 -12.58 -17.03 2.46
N SER A 139 -11.48 -17.13 3.21
CA SER A 139 -10.74 -15.98 3.72
C SER A 139 -9.76 -15.44 2.69
N VAL A 140 -9.74 -14.14 2.52
CA VAL A 140 -8.80 -13.44 1.63
C VAL A 140 -8.45 -12.06 2.20
N SER A 141 -7.20 -11.61 2.01
CA SER A 141 -6.84 -10.24 2.34
C SER A 141 -7.46 -9.25 1.34
N ALA A 142 -7.74 -8.02 1.78
CA ALA A 142 -8.25 -6.97 0.89
C ALA A 142 -7.32 -6.75 -0.31
N ILE A 143 -6.01 -6.74 -0.10
CA ILE A 143 -5.01 -6.53 -1.17
C ILE A 143 -5.04 -7.68 -2.19
N ASP A 144 -5.12 -8.93 -1.75
CA ASP A 144 -5.18 -10.08 -2.68
C ASP A 144 -6.51 -10.16 -3.41
N ALA A 145 -7.62 -9.78 -2.76
CA ALA A 145 -8.93 -9.69 -3.37
C ALA A 145 -8.98 -8.59 -4.46
N LEU A 146 -8.49 -7.39 -4.15
CA LEU A 146 -8.45 -6.25 -5.06
C LEU A 146 -7.48 -6.45 -6.23
N SER A 147 -6.35 -7.11 -6.00
CA SER A 147 -5.37 -7.43 -7.07
C SER A 147 -5.75 -8.64 -7.93
N GLY A 148 -6.89 -9.28 -7.65
CA GLY A 148 -7.35 -10.46 -8.40
C GLY A 148 -6.52 -11.73 -8.17
N LYS A 149 -5.63 -11.76 -7.19
CA LYS A 149 -4.82 -12.95 -6.86
C LYS A 149 -5.65 -14.10 -6.33
N LYS A 150 -6.79 -13.81 -5.71
CA LYS A 150 -7.78 -14.81 -5.28
C LYS A 150 -9.16 -14.45 -5.83
N PRO A 151 -9.93 -15.44 -6.32
CA PRO A 151 -11.29 -15.20 -6.78
C PRO A 151 -12.18 -14.79 -5.59
N VAL A 152 -13.12 -13.90 -5.87
CA VAL A 152 -14.11 -13.41 -4.91
C VAL A 152 -15.51 -13.81 -5.40
N GLY A 153 -16.28 -14.50 -4.55
CA GLY A 153 -17.64 -14.95 -4.87
C GLY A 153 -18.66 -13.82 -4.91
N ASP A 154 -19.94 -14.15 -5.05
CA ASP A 154 -21.01 -13.16 -5.26
C ASP A 154 -21.48 -12.52 -3.94
N THR A 155 -21.35 -13.22 -2.83
CA THR A 155 -21.70 -12.70 -1.49
C THR A 155 -20.42 -12.49 -0.69
N VAL A 156 -20.16 -11.23 -0.33
CA VAL A 156 -18.89 -10.79 0.28
C VAL A 156 -19.15 -10.14 1.63
N VAL A 157 -18.43 -10.58 2.64
CA VAL A 157 -18.34 -9.87 3.92
C VAL A 157 -16.95 -9.23 4.01
N VAL A 158 -16.90 -7.91 4.11
CA VAL A 158 -15.65 -7.16 4.33
C VAL A 158 -15.51 -6.88 5.82
N VAL A 159 -14.39 -7.26 6.41
CA VAL A 159 -14.09 -7.07 7.84
C VAL A 159 -13.02 -6.02 8.00
N GLY A 160 -13.38 -4.93 8.67
CA GLY A 160 -12.60 -3.72 8.86
C GLY A 160 -13.15 -2.54 8.05
N GLY A 161 -13.70 -1.54 8.75
CA GLY A 161 -14.31 -0.34 8.18
C GLY A 161 -13.36 0.86 8.07
N GLY A 162 -12.05 0.63 7.98
CA GLY A 162 -11.08 1.65 7.62
C GLY A 162 -11.16 2.03 6.14
N GLU A 163 -10.24 2.90 5.67
CA GLU A 163 -10.23 3.39 4.27
C GLU A 163 -10.22 2.23 3.26
N ILE A 164 -9.26 1.30 3.38
CA ILE A 164 -9.14 0.15 2.46
C ILE A 164 -10.39 -0.72 2.48
N GLY A 165 -10.98 -0.97 3.66
CA GLY A 165 -12.18 -1.80 3.76
C GLY A 165 -13.42 -1.16 3.14
N CYS A 166 -13.64 0.13 3.38
CA CYS A 166 -14.73 0.88 2.76
C CYS A 166 -14.59 0.93 1.24
N GLU A 167 -13.38 1.17 0.72
CA GLU A 167 -13.09 1.15 -0.72
C GLU A 167 -13.26 -0.26 -1.32
N THR A 168 -12.85 -1.29 -0.59
CA THR A 168 -13.04 -2.70 -1.00
C THR A 168 -14.52 -3.05 -1.09
N ALA A 169 -15.32 -2.62 -0.10
CA ALA A 169 -16.78 -2.82 -0.13
C ALA A 169 -17.42 -2.12 -1.34
N MET A 170 -17.02 -0.88 -1.60
CA MET A 170 -17.47 -0.13 -2.78
C MET A 170 -17.06 -0.80 -4.08
N HIS A 171 -15.80 -1.25 -4.18
CA HIS A 171 -15.31 -1.94 -5.37
C HIS A 171 -16.18 -3.15 -5.75
N PHE A 172 -16.50 -4.01 -4.77
CA PHE A 172 -17.29 -5.22 -5.03
C PHE A 172 -18.78 -4.92 -5.28
N VAL A 173 -19.35 -3.90 -4.61
CA VAL A 173 -20.74 -3.49 -4.90
C VAL A 173 -20.86 -2.93 -6.31
N LEU A 174 -19.89 -2.17 -6.80
CA LEU A 174 -19.88 -1.66 -8.19
C LEU A 174 -19.73 -2.77 -9.22
N GLN A 175 -19.20 -3.95 -8.83
CA GLN A 175 -19.22 -5.17 -9.66
C GLN A 175 -20.53 -5.96 -9.57
N GLY A 176 -21.54 -5.47 -8.85
CA GLY A 176 -22.84 -6.11 -8.70
C GLY A 176 -22.88 -7.22 -7.63
N LYS A 177 -21.86 -7.34 -6.77
CA LYS A 177 -21.83 -8.33 -5.70
C LYS A 177 -22.65 -7.86 -4.50
N LYS A 178 -23.14 -8.82 -3.71
CA LYS A 178 -23.81 -8.55 -2.42
C LYS A 178 -22.74 -8.37 -1.36
N VAL A 179 -22.66 -7.17 -0.78
CA VAL A 179 -21.60 -6.83 0.16
C VAL A 179 -22.18 -6.43 1.52
N ALA A 180 -21.57 -6.89 2.60
CA ALA A 180 -21.76 -6.39 3.95
C ALA A 180 -20.41 -5.94 4.53
N LEU A 181 -20.41 -4.90 5.37
CA LEU A 181 -19.21 -4.36 6.03
C LEU A 181 -19.32 -4.56 7.54
N VAL A 182 -18.28 -5.09 8.16
CA VAL A 182 -18.18 -5.31 9.61
C VAL A 182 -17.04 -4.48 10.17
N GLU A 183 -17.32 -3.73 11.23
CA GLU A 183 -16.34 -2.86 11.91
C GLU A 183 -16.44 -3.03 13.43
N ALA A 184 -15.29 -3.25 14.07
CA ALA A 184 -15.20 -3.44 15.51
C ALA A 184 -15.41 -2.14 16.31
N LEU A 185 -15.11 -1.01 15.70
CA LEU A 185 -15.32 0.32 16.30
C LEU A 185 -16.77 0.78 16.13
N PRO A 186 -17.21 1.79 16.94
CA PRO A 186 -18.56 2.33 16.84
C PRO A 186 -18.89 3.03 15.53
N ASP A 187 -17.89 3.40 14.73
CA ASP A 187 -18.07 4.07 13.44
C ASP A 187 -17.00 3.62 12.44
N ILE A 188 -17.37 3.58 11.16
CA ILE A 188 -16.44 3.37 10.05
C ILE A 188 -15.61 4.62 9.80
N MET A 189 -14.50 4.48 9.06
CA MET A 189 -13.57 5.57 8.75
C MET A 189 -13.00 6.28 10.00
N SER A 190 -12.96 5.59 11.15
CA SER A 190 -12.35 6.06 12.40
C SER A 190 -10.81 5.98 12.32
N VAL A 191 -10.25 6.49 11.23
CA VAL A 191 -8.80 6.51 10.95
C VAL A 191 -8.30 7.95 10.96
N GLU A 192 -7.09 8.12 11.49
CA GLU A 192 -6.41 9.41 11.45
C GLU A 192 -5.81 9.66 10.05
N PHE A 193 -5.49 10.93 9.77
CA PHE A 193 -4.79 11.38 8.55
C PHE A 193 -5.53 11.18 7.22
N VAL A 194 -6.80 10.77 7.23
CA VAL A 194 -7.67 10.78 6.05
C VAL A 194 -8.50 12.07 6.06
N PRO A 195 -8.51 12.84 4.96
CA PRO A 195 -9.30 14.08 4.88
C PRO A 195 -10.79 13.83 5.10
N ASN A 196 -11.45 14.73 5.83
CA ASN A 196 -12.88 14.58 6.14
C ASN A 196 -13.76 14.51 4.88
N GLN A 197 -13.37 15.20 3.81
CA GLN A 197 -14.08 15.16 2.53
C GLN A 197 -14.08 13.73 1.96
N HIS A 198 -12.94 13.05 2.04
CA HIS A 198 -12.81 11.67 1.57
C HIS A 198 -13.62 10.70 2.45
N LYS A 199 -13.55 10.88 3.79
CA LYS A 199 -14.35 10.08 4.73
C LYS A 199 -15.84 10.21 4.46
N ASN A 200 -16.33 11.44 4.30
CA ASN A 200 -17.75 11.72 4.06
C ASN A 200 -18.18 11.14 2.70
N MET A 201 -17.38 11.35 1.66
CA MET A 201 -17.66 10.80 0.34
C MET A 201 -17.84 9.27 0.39
N LEU A 202 -16.92 8.54 1.03
CA LEU A 202 -17.03 7.08 1.14
C LEU A 202 -18.26 6.65 1.96
N LYS A 203 -18.59 7.35 3.07
CA LYS A 203 -19.78 7.08 3.86
C LYS A 203 -21.05 7.30 3.02
N ASP A 204 -21.15 8.41 2.30
CA ASP A 204 -22.29 8.73 1.44
C ASP A 204 -22.45 7.70 0.31
N MET A 205 -21.33 7.23 -0.28
CA MET A 205 -21.35 6.18 -1.31
C MET A 205 -21.85 4.84 -0.75
N LEU A 206 -21.36 4.42 0.41
CA LEU A 206 -21.79 3.18 1.07
C LEU A 206 -23.28 3.22 1.41
N GLU A 207 -23.78 4.36 1.91
CA GLU A 207 -25.19 4.58 2.21
C GLU A 207 -26.04 4.58 0.93
N HIS A 208 -25.60 5.28 -0.13
CA HIS A 208 -26.29 5.32 -1.43
C HIS A 208 -26.50 3.92 -2.01
N HIS A 209 -25.48 3.07 -1.89
CA HIS A 209 -25.56 1.67 -2.34
C HIS A 209 -26.21 0.73 -1.32
N LYS A 210 -26.70 1.26 -0.20
CA LYS A 210 -27.41 0.52 0.86
C LYS A 210 -26.63 -0.70 1.35
N ILE A 211 -25.32 -0.56 1.50
CA ILE A 211 -24.46 -1.64 2.02
C ILE A 211 -24.78 -1.82 3.51
N PRO A 212 -25.18 -3.02 3.98
CA PRO A 212 -25.33 -3.30 5.40
C PRO A 212 -24.00 -3.09 6.13
N ILE A 213 -24.01 -2.25 7.16
CA ILE A 213 -22.82 -1.93 7.98
C ILE A 213 -23.09 -2.35 9.42
N TYR A 214 -22.23 -3.24 9.94
CA TYR A 214 -22.27 -3.75 11.30
C TYR A 214 -21.12 -3.14 12.10
N THR A 215 -21.36 -1.97 12.70
CA THR A 215 -20.41 -1.31 13.62
C THR A 215 -20.49 -1.92 15.01
N SER A 216 -19.43 -1.77 15.82
CA SER A 216 -19.30 -2.41 17.14
C SER A 216 -19.43 -3.93 17.11
N HIS A 217 -19.12 -4.57 15.96
CA HIS A 217 -19.12 -6.01 15.79
C HIS A 217 -17.72 -6.53 15.47
N ARG A 218 -17.32 -7.59 16.14
CA ARG A 218 -16.02 -8.25 15.90
C ARG A 218 -16.21 -9.54 15.12
N LEU A 219 -15.28 -9.82 14.21
CA LEU A 219 -15.14 -11.13 13.58
C LEU A 219 -14.65 -12.12 14.64
N MET A 220 -15.45 -13.16 14.88
CA MET A 220 -15.15 -14.23 15.84
C MET A 220 -14.55 -15.47 15.17
N GLU A 221 -15.05 -15.80 13.97
CA GLU A 221 -14.64 -16.98 13.22
C GLU A 221 -14.98 -16.84 11.74
N ILE A 222 -14.21 -17.48 10.87
CA ILE A 222 -14.56 -17.71 9.46
C ILE A 222 -14.75 -19.22 9.27
N ASN A 223 -15.91 -19.63 8.76
CA ASN A 223 -16.25 -21.04 8.57
C ASN A 223 -16.96 -21.28 7.22
N ASP A 224 -17.45 -22.50 7.01
CA ASP A 224 -18.14 -22.90 5.76
C ASP A 224 -19.39 -22.07 5.44
N GLU A 225 -20.04 -21.46 6.42
CA GLU A 225 -21.21 -20.62 6.21
C GLU A 225 -20.82 -19.17 5.85
N GLY A 226 -19.67 -18.67 6.37
CA GLY A 226 -19.20 -17.30 6.15
C GLY A 226 -18.48 -16.72 7.37
N ALA A 227 -18.89 -15.53 7.83
CA ALA A 227 -18.31 -14.81 8.94
C ALA A 227 -19.21 -14.87 10.18
N LEU A 228 -18.76 -15.50 11.25
CA LEU A 228 -19.37 -15.40 12.57
C LEU A 228 -18.95 -14.08 13.20
N ILE A 229 -19.90 -13.21 13.49
CA ILE A 229 -19.64 -11.89 14.11
C ILE A 229 -20.40 -11.77 15.42
N ALA A 230 -19.88 -10.95 16.32
CA ALA A 230 -20.54 -10.67 17.60
C ALA A 230 -20.41 -9.18 17.97
N PRO A 231 -21.46 -8.52 18.43
CA PRO A 231 -21.37 -7.29 19.19
C PRO A 231 -20.74 -7.56 20.58
N ALA A 232 -20.41 -6.50 21.32
CA ALA A 232 -19.68 -6.65 22.59
C ALA A 232 -20.49 -7.39 23.68
N GLU A 233 -21.82 -7.29 23.68
CA GLU A 233 -22.69 -7.75 24.78
C GLU A 233 -23.87 -8.62 24.32
N GLU A 234 -23.93 -9.04 23.05
CA GLU A 234 -25.03 -9.84 22.50
C GLU A 234 -24.50 -11.16 21.92
N GLU A 235 -25.43 -12.06 21.57
CA GLU A 235 -25.09 -13.34 20.97
C GLU A 235 -24.47 -13.19 19.56
N ALA A 236 -23.49 -14.02 19.25
CA ALA A 236 -22.88 -14.08 17.94
C ALA A 236 -23.86 -14.64 16.90
N PHE A 237 -23.77 -14.13 15.66
CA PHE A 237 -24.53 -14.63 14.53
C PHE A 237 -23.69 -14.67 13.26
N THR A 238 -24.09 -15.50 12.30
CA THR A 238 -23.34 -15.71 11.07
C THR A 238 -23.89 -14.85 9.93
N LEU A 239 -23.00 -14.08 9.33
CA LEU A 239 -23.22 -13.48 8.02
C LEU A 239 -22.79 -14.48 6.95
N LYS A 240 -23.77 -15.00 6.18
CA LYS A 240 -23.48 -15.92 5.08
C LYS A 240 -22.65 -15.22 4.01
N ALA A 241 -21.58 -15.84 3.58
CA ALA A 241 -20.69 -15.31 2.57
C ALA A 241 -20.01 -16.41 1.75
N ASP A 242 -19.76 -16.13 0.48
CA ASP A 242 -18.88 -16.92 -0.37
C ASP A 242 -17.43 -16.55 -0.11
N THR A 243 -17.18 -15.28 0.26
CA THR A 243 -15.86 -14.75 0.55
C THR A 243 -15.91 -13.78 1.74
N VAL A 244 -14.96 -13.94 2.65
CA VAL A 244 -14.70 -13.01 3.76
C VAL A 244 -13.40 -12.27 3.49
N VAL A 245 -13.51 -10.97 3.20
CA VAL A 245 -12.35 -10.11 2.90
C VAL A 245 -11.87 -9.44 4.17
N VAL A 246 -10.63 -9.73 4.57
CA VAL A 246 -10.04 -9.21 5.80
C VAL A 246 -9.23 -7.93 5.50
N SER A 247 -9.63 -6.82 6.13
CA SER A 247 -9.07 -5.47 5.95
C SER A 247 -8.80 -4.77 7.30
N VAL A 248 -8.14 -5.48 8.21
CA VAL A 248 -7.92 -5.03 9.59
C VAL A 248 -6.57 -4.35 9.81
N GLY A 249 -5.98 -3.83 8.75
CA GLY A 249 -4.76 -3.05 8.77
C GLY A 249 -3.61 -3.67 7.97
N MET A 250 -2.51 -2.94 7.94
CA MET A 250 -1.27 -3.28 7.24
C MET A 250 -0.12 -3.31 8.24
N ARG A 251 0.91 -4.10 7.94
CA ARG A 251 2.16 -4.17 8.71
C ARG A 251 3.34 -4.07 7.76
N ALA A 252 4.33 -3.23 8.12
CA ALA A 252 5.60 -3.17 7.39
C ALA A 252 6.23 -4.56 7.25
N ASN A 253 6.75 -4.85 6.07
CA ASN A 253 7.47 -6.10 5.82
C ASN A 253 8.79 -6.12 6.60
N PRO A 254 9.27 -7.30 7.02
CA PRO A 254 10.55 -7.43 7.69
C PRO A 254 11.69 -6.84 6.86
N SER A 255 12.57 -6.08 7.53
CA SER A 255 13.75 -5.47 6.92
C SER A 255 15.00 -6.26 7.30
N PHE A 256 15.96 -6.27 6.37
CA PHE A 256 17.30 -6.80 6.60
C PHE A 256 18.36 -5.68 6.74
N ALA A 257 17.95 -4.43 6.99
CA ALA A 257 18.87 -3.31 7.16
C ALA A 257 19.93 -3.57 8.25
N SER A 258 19.53 -4.23 9.35
CA SER A 258 20.46 -4.59 10.43
C SER A 258 21.59 -5.53 10.02
N GLU A 259 21.39 -6.34 8.96
CA GLU A 259 22.41 -7.25 8.44
C GLU A 259 23.47 -6.53 7.59
N LEU A 260 23.23 -5.27 7.23
CA LEU A 260 24.13 -4.41 6.47
C LEU A 260 24.93 -3.45 7.39
N VAL A 261 24.66 -3.45 8.68
CA VAL A 261 25.42 -2.65 9.66
C VAL A 261 26.87 -3.08 9.69
N GLY A 262 27.79 -2.11 9.67
CA GLY A 262 29.24 -2.35 9.63
C GLY A 262 29.83 -2.56 8.22
N THR A 263 29.02 -2.45 7.19
CA THR A 263 29.49 -2.30 5.79
C THR A 263 29.72 -0.83 5.46
N GLU A 264 30.38 -0.53 4.34
CA GLU A 264 30.55 0.82 3.82
C GLU A 264 29.30 1.34 3.05
N ILE A 265 28.24 0.55 3.02
CA ILE A 265 27.01 0.85 2.25
C ILE A 265 26.11 1.75 3.09
N GLU A 266 25.69 2.89 2.56
CA GLU A 266 24.64 3.71 3.14
C GLU A 266 23.29 3.02 2.94
N VAL A 267 22.51 2.78 4.01
CA VAL A 267 21.24 2.04 3.95
C VAL A 267 20.10 2.93 4.40
N TYR A 268 19.07 3.05 3.56
CA TYR A 268 17.87 3.81 3.86
C TYR A 268 16.62 2.94 3.69
N GLU A 269 15.71 3.02 4.66
CA GLU A 269 14.38 2.41 4.59
C GLU A 269 13.35 3.49 4.25
N ILE A 270 12.51 3.25 3.25
CA ILE A 270 11.53 4.21 2.76
C ILE A 270 10.12 3.62 2.61
N GLY A 271 9.12 4.50 2.54
CA GLY A 271 7.73 4.16 2.29
C GLY A 271 7.13 3.24 3.36
N ALA A 272 6.20 2.37 2.96
CA ALA A 272 5.45 1.52 3.88
C ALA A 272 6.31 0.47 4.61
N GLY A 273 7.50 0.15 4.11
CA GLY A 273 8.49 -0.70 4.77
C GLY A 273 9.07 -0.04 6.04
N ARG A 274 9.24 1.28 6.03
CA ARG A 274 9.65 2.07 7.19
C ARG A 274 8.45 2.37 8.09
N ARG A 275 7.36 2.86 7.50
CA ARG A 275 6.13 3.21 8.19
C ARG A 275 4.95 3.11 7.24
N VAL A 276 3.95 2.30 7.59
CA VAL A 276 2.70 2.22 6.84
C VAL A 276 2.10 3.62 6.69
N GLY A 277 1.77 3.99 5.47
CA GLY A 277 1.29 5.32 5.10
C GLY A 277 0.61 5.31 3.74
N ASN A 278 0.52 6.45 3.11
CA ASN A 278 -0.11 6.65 1.81
C ASN A 278 0.91 6.99 0.72
N ILE A 279 0.43 7.24 -0.51
CA ILE A 279 1.27 7.61 -1.67
C ILE A 279 2.12 8.85 -1.36
N TYR A 280 1.55 9.86 -0.68
CA TYR A 280 2.28 11.06 -0.28
C TYR A 280 3.54 10.71 0.54
N ASN A 281 3.39 9.90 1.59
CA ASN A 281 4.51 9.51 2.43
C ASN A 281 5.59 8.78 1.63
N ALA A 282 5.18 7.83 0.79
CA ALA A 282 6.10 7.02 0.01
C ALA A 282 6.90 7.85 -1.02
N VAL A 283 6.24 8.77 -1.72
CA VAL A 283 6.86 9.64 -2.73
C VAL A 283 7.78 10.67 -2.07
N HIS A 284 7.32 11.29 -0.98
CA HIS A 284 8.12 12.32 -0.29
C HIS A 284 9.32 11.71 0.44
N ASP A 285 9.18 10.56 1.11
CA ASP A 285 10.31 9.84 1.73
C ASP A 285 11.38 9.53 0.67
N ALA A 286 10.98 8.98 -0.47
CA ALA A 286 11.89 8.63 -1.55
C ALA A 286 12.62 9.87 -2.11
N TYR A 287 11.86 10.92 -2.38
CA TYR A 287 12.41 12.16 -2.91
C TYR A 287 13.43 12.79 -1.95
N GLU A 288 13.09 12.91 -0.66
CA GLU A 288 13.96 13.53 0.34
C GLU A 288 15.28 12.78 0.53
N ILE A 289 15.24 11.45 0.57
CA ILE A 289 16.47 10.64 0.69
C ILE A 289 17.37 10.89 -0.54
N ILE A 290 16.81 10.76 -1.74
CA ILE A 290 17.61 10.88 -2.97
C ILE A 290 18.12 12.32 -3.19
N TYR A 291 17.32 13.33 -2.83
CA TYR A 291 17.73 14.74 -2.94
C TYR A 291 18.95 15.09 -2.07
N ASN A 292 19.14 14.37 -0.96
CA ASN A 292 20.22 14.60 0.00
C ASN A 292 21.43 13.64 -0.16
N LEU A 293 21.47 12.81 -1.20
CA LEU A 293 22.61 11.94 -1.50
C LEU A 293 23.77 12.72 -2.12
#